data_d31f0d7e1f7c577431e72f1d9cac1bff
#
_entry.id   d31f0d7e1f7c577431e72f1d9cac1bff
#
_cell.length_a   1.000
_cell.length_b   1.000
_cell.length_c   1.000
_cell.angle_alpha   90.00
_cell.angle_beta   90.00
_cell.angle_gamma   90.00
#
_symmetry.space_group_name_H-M   'P 1'
#
loop_
_entity.id
_entity.type
_entity.pdbx_description
1 polymer ?
#
loop_
_entity_poly.entity_id
_entity_poly.type
_entity_poly.pdbx_seq_one_letter_code
_entity_poly.pdbx_strand_id
1 'polypeptide(L)'
;DVDALSTMPSPAPIAAPSAAPASASEPTPAPAPAPPAPVAAPTPAPIPLPTPAPTPAPATRVFASPLARRLAGDAGIDLTAVAGSGPRGRIVKKDVEAAIAAGPVPAAVAPAIAGGPTPAPAGDLPGMPGYDAIPHSMMRKTIARRLTESKQTAPHFYLTVDCRIDELLDLRKKLNANANDYKLSVNDLIIRAAALALKEVPEANASWFEDAVRMWHTVDISVAVAIEGGLITPIIRGAEGKGLKAISSEMKDLAERARVGKLAPEEYQGGTFSISNLGMFGIKEFSAVINPPQGAILAVGAGEPQPVVVDGALAVGTVMTCTLSVDHRVVDGAVGAAFMQVFKGLIEEPLKMLL
;
A
#
# COMPACT_ATOMS: atom_id res chain seq x y z
N ASP A 1 65.27 27.73 24.87
CA ASP A 1 64.86 28.97 25.54
C ASP A 1 63.35 28.92 25.70
N VAL A 2 63.00 28.55 26.92
CA VAL A 2 61.65 28.52 27.47
C VAL A 2 61.57 29.77 28.30
N ASP A 3 60.86 30.81 27.87
CA ASP A 3 60.37 31.89 28.72
C ASP A 3 59.82 33.04 27.88
N ALA A 4 58.55 32.95 27.48
CA ALA A 4 57.75 34.12 27.09
C ALA A 4 56.28 33.72 26.85
N LEU A 5 55.58 33.32 27.92
CA LEU A 5 54.11 33.22 27.89
C LEU A 5 53.56 33.32 29.32
N SER A 6 53.76 34.48 29.90
CA SER A 6 53.11 34.82 31.17
C SER A 6 52.83 36.31 31.20
N THR A 7 51.63 36.67 30.71
CA THR A 7 50.91 37.91 31.15
C THR A 7 49.68 38.09 30.27
N MET A 8 48.55 37.52 30.69
CA MET A 8 47.23 38.03 30.30
C MET A 8 46.46 38.39 31.60
N PRO A 9 45.87 39.56 31.68
CA PRO A 9 45.19 40.01 32.91
C PRO A 9 43.82 39.34 33.05
N SER A 10 43.50 38.95 34.27
CA SER A 10 42.23 38.41 34.73
C SER A 10 41.10 39.44 34.53
N PRO A 11 39.93 39.05 34.04
CA PRO A 11 38.80 39.97 33.98
C PRO A 11 38.21 40.21 35.36
N ALA A 12 37.88 41.49 35.66
CA ALA A 12 37.28 41.97 36.90
C ALA A 12 35.86 41.43 37.11
N PRO A 13 35.41 41.31 38.36
CA PRO A 13 34.08 40.81 38.68
C PRO A 13 33.02 41.86 38.37
N ILE A 14 31.96 41.43 37.67
CA ILE A 14 30.78 42.26 37.40
C ILE A 14 29.95 42.35 38.66
N ALA A 15 29.68 43.58 39.11
CA ALA A 15 28.88 43.89 40.28
C ALA A 15 27.41 43.51 40.10
N ALA A 16 26.80 42.95 41.14
CA ALA A 16 25.38 42.67 41.25
C ALA A 16 24.55 43.97 41.26
N PRO A 17 23.40 44.02 40.59
CA PRO A 17 22.50 45.16 40.71
C PRO A 17 21.69 45.10 42.01
N SER A 18 21.68 46.25 42.69
CA SER A 18 20.99 46.60 43.92
C SER A 18 19.47 46.53 43.82
N ALA A 19 18.87 46.31 45.00
CA ALA A 19 17.46 46.08 45.29
C ALA A 19 16.45 47.03 44.65
N ALA A 20 15.27 46.48 44.46
CA ALA A 20 14.02 47.08 44.00
C ALA A 20 13.50 48.22 44.90
N PRO A 21 12.70 49.11 44.32
CA PRO A 21 11.61 49.76 45.08
C PRO A 21 10.23 49.22 44.70
N ALA A 22 9.36 49.31 45.66
CA ALA A 22 8.07 48.76 45.87
C ALA A 22 7.01 49.06 44.80
N SER A 23 6.19 48.06 44.61
CA SER A 23 4.73 48.08 44.50
C SER A 23 4.09 49.24 43.70
N ALA A 24 3.73 48.94 42.46
CA ALA A 24 2.60 49.60 41.80
C ALA A 24 1.58 48.52 41.41
N SER A 25 0.34 48.76 41.81
CA SER A 25 -0.83 47.91 41.67
C SER A 25 -1.06 47.49 40.23
N GLU A 26 -1.23 46.18 40.00
CA GLU A 26 -1.71 45.66 38.73
C GLU A 26 -3.13 46.16 38.41
N PRO A 27 -3.39 46.65 37.22
CA PRO A 27 -4.75 46.90 36.77
C PRO A 27 -5.46 45.57 36.52
N THR A 28 -6.60 45.40 37.13
CA THR A 28 -7.55 44.30 36.90
C THR A 28 -7.81 44.14 35.37
N PRO A 29 -7.65 42.94 34.81
CA PRO A 29 -7.98 42.73 33.40
C PRO A 29 -9.47 42.89 33.17
N ALA A 30 -9.81 43.70 32.17
CA ALA A 30 -11.19 43.84 31.68
C ALA A 30 -11.74 42.50 31.24
N PRO A 31 -13.05 42.23 31.42
CA PRO A 31 -13.66 40.96 30.99
C PRO A 31 -13.54 40.80 29.47
N ALA A 32 -13.06 39.64 29.05
CA ALA A 32 -13.00 39.26 27.64
C ALA A 32 -14.39 39.33 27.00
N PRO A 33 -14.51 39.85 25.76
CA PRO A 33 -15.78 39.84 25.06
C PRO A 33 -16.31 38.42 24.87
N ALA A 34 -17.60 38.23 25.14
CA ALA A 34 -18.28 36.97 24.96
C ALA A 34 -18.13 36.45 23.49
N PRO A 35 -17.97 35.13 23.29
CA PRO A 35 -17.90 34.59 21.96
C PRO A 35 -19.22 34.92 21.20
N PRO A 36 -19.11 35.24 19.89
CA PRO A 36 -20.31 35.49 19.08
C PRO A 36 -21.17 34.23 19.06
N ALA A 37 -22.50 34.43 19.16
CA ALA A 37 -23.50 33.38 19.05
C ALA A 37 -23.29 32.58 17.75
N PRO A 38 -23.55 31.26 17.75
CA PRO A 38 -23.42 30.45 16.53
C PRO A 38 -24.37 31.00 15.47
N VAL A 39 -23.80 31.44 14.37
CA VAL A 39 -24.59 31.77 13.17
C VAL A 39 -25.19 30.43 12.69
N ALA A 40 -26.52 30.37 12.64
CA ALA A 40 -27.21 29.20 12.11
C ALA A 40 -26.70 28.90 10.71
N ALA A 41 -26.14 27.71 10.52
CA ALA A 41 -25.74 27.22 9.22
C ALA A 41 -26.99 27.21 8.30
N PRO A 42 -26.86 27.60 7.03
CA PRO A 42 -27.96 27.51 6.10
C PRO A 42 -28.38 26.02 5.98
N THR A 43 -29.68 25.79 6.13
CA THR A 43 -30.29 24.48 5.91
C THR A 43 -29.92 24.01 4.51
N PRO A 44 -29.27 22.85 4.35
CA PRO A 44 -28.98 22.34 3.02
C PRO A 44 -30.27 22.09 2.27
N ALA A 45 -30.34 22.57 1.04
CA ALA A 45 -31.44 22.28 0.13
C ALA A 45 -31.60 20.76 -0.01
N PRO A 46 -32.85 20.25 -0.15
CA PRO A 46 -33.07 18.81 -0.29
C PRO A 46 -32.34 18.31 -1.54
N ILE A 47 -31.42 17.39 -1.33
CA ILE A 47 -30.74 16.65 -2.40
C ILE A 47 -31.82 15.81 -3.10
N PRO A 48 -32.01 15.95 -4.42
CA PRO A 48 -32.97 15.10 -5.14
C PRO A 48 -32.53 13.63 -4.93
N LEU A 49 -33.47 12.79 -4.46
CA LEU A 49 -33.25 11.35 -4.37
C LEU A 49 -32.79 10.85 -5.75
N PRO A 50 -31.76 9.99 -5.78
CA PRO A 50 -31.38 9.36 -7.03
C PRO A 50 -32.56 8.55 -7.55
N THR A 51 -32.96 8.84 -8.78
CA THR A 51 -33.93 8.05 -9.52
C THR A 51 -33.42 6.59 -9.50
N PRO A 52 -34.24 5.61 -9.12
CA PRO A 52 -33.81 4.23 -9.12
C PRO A 52 -33.31 3.86 -10.51
N ALA A 53 -32.08 3.34 -10.56
CA ALA A 53 -31.50 2.79 -11.77
C ALA A 53 -32.49 1.74 -12.34
N PRO A 54 -32.66 1.64 -13.66
CA PRO A 54 -33.52 0.64 -14.24
C PRO A 54 -33.02 -0.74 -13.80
N THR A 55 -33.90 -1.47 -13.14
CA THR A 55 -33.66 -2.88 -12.78
C THR A 55 -33.22 -3.63 -14.04
N PRO A 56 -32.12 -4.41 -14.01
CA PRO A 56 -31.73 -5.23 -15.17
C PRO A 56 -32.93 -6.12 -15.54
N ALA A 57 -33.32 -6.05 -16.80
CA ALA A 57 -34.37 -6.89 -17.34
C ALA A 57 -34.05 -8.36 -17.04
N PRO A 58 -35.02 -9.17 -16.59
CA PRO A 58 -34.77 -10.57 -16.30
C PRO A 58 -34.22 -11.24 -17.56
N ALA A 59 -33.12 -11.99 -17.42
CA ALA A 59 -32.54 -12.78 -18.49
C ALA A 59 -33.64 -13.53 -19.19
N THR A 60 -33.83 -13.31 -20.50
CA THR A 60 -34.88 -13.87 -21.31
C THR A 60 -34.74 -15.40 -21.28
N ARG A 61 -35.58 -16.08 -20.51
CA ARG A 61 -35.63 -17.53 -20.49
C ARG A 61 -36.06 -18.00 -21.87
N VAL A 62 -35.11 -18.60 -22.62
CA VAL A 62 -35.36 -19.21 -23.90
C VAL A 62 -36.24 -20.44 -23.69
N PHE A 63 -37.48 -20.40 -24.18
CA PHE A 63 -38.42 -21.52 -24.12
C PHE A 63 -38.13 -22.46 -25.29
N ALA A 64 -37.37 -23.53 -25.06
CA ALA A 64 -37.07 -24.55 -26.03
C ALA A 64 -37.51 -25.96 -25.52
N SER A 65 -37.97 -26.82 -26.44
CA SER A 65 -38.29 -28.21 -26.11
C SER A 65 -37.01 -28.98 -25.74
N PRO A 66 -37.10 -30.07 -24.95
CA PRO A 66 -35.93 -30.86 -24.57
C PRO A 66 -35.17 -31.43 -25.80
N LEU A 67 -35.89 -31.78 -26.82
CA LEU A 67 -35.30 -32.29 -28.08
C LEU A 67 -34.60 -31.19 -28.88
N ALA A 68 -35.19 -29.98 -28.94
CA ALA A 68 -34.57 -28.82 -29.57
C ALA A 68 -33.26 -28.41 -28.86
N ARG A 69 -33.21 -28.47 -27.53
CA ARG A 69 -31.99 -28.18 -26.75
C ARG A 69 -30.88 -29.18 -27.06
N ARG A 70 -31.21 -30.48 -27.14
CA ARG A 70 -30.21 -31.50 -27.46
C ARG A 70 -29.66 -31.31 -28.87
N LEU A 71 -30.55 -31.13 -29.86
CA LEU A 71 -30.14 -30.93 -31.25
C LEU A 71 -29.31 -29.65 -31.45
N ALA A 72 -29.64 -28.56 -30.77
CA ALA A 72 -28.86 -27.33 -30.82
C ALA A 72 -27.48 -27.48 -30.15
N GLY A 73 -27.39 -28.24 -29.04
CA GLY A 73 -26.13 -28.58 -28.40
C GLY A 73 -25.23 -29.42 -29.30
N ASP A 74 -25.79 -30.45 -29.94
CA ASP A 74 -25.05 -31.32 -30.84
C ASP A 74 -24.56 -30.60 -32.12
N ALA A 75 -25.33 -29.57 -32.57
CA ALA A 75 -25.01 -28.78 -33.76
C ALA A 75 -24.28 -27.46 -33.47
N GLY A 76 -23.99 -27.13 -32.21
CA GLY A 76 -23.31 -25.89 -31.81
C GLY A 76 -24.09 -24.59 -32.08
N ILE A 77 -25.44 -24.65 -32.10
CA ILE A 77 -26.32 -23.52 -32.43
C ILE A 77 -26.81 -22.85 -31.14
N ASP A 78 -26.64 -21.53 -31.05
CA ASP A 78 -27.18 -20.73 -29.94
C ASP A 78 -28.70 -20.56 -30.09
N LEU A 79 -29.46 -21.11 -29.16
CA LEU A 79 -30.92 -21.05 -29.12
C LEU A 79 -31.48 -19.61 -28.98
N THR A 80 -30.68 -18.66 -28.54
CA THR A 80 -31.10 -17.26 -28.47
C THR A 80 -31.27 -16.60 -29.81
N ALA A 81 -30.61 -17.14 -30.85
CA ALA A 81 -30.67 -16.65 -32.22
C ALA A 81 -31.79 -17.34 -33.07
N VAL A 82 -32.49 -18.35 -32.50
CA VAL A 82 -33.50 -19.13 -33.22
C VAL A 82 -34.89 -18.68 -32.82
N ALA A 83 -35.69 -18.24 -33.78
CA ALA A 83 -37.09 -17.89 -33.55
C ALA A 83 -37.95 -19.17 -33.38
N GLY A 84 -38.64 -19.29 -32.25
CA GLY A 84 -39.47 -20.46 -31.96
C GLY A 84 -40.84 -20.39 -32.64
N SER A 85 -41.21 -21.42 -33.42
CA SER A 85 -42.50 -21.56 -34.11
C SER A 85 -43.58 -22.32 -33.31
N GLY A 86 -43.23 -22.85 -32.15
CA GLY A 86 -44.15 -23.62 -31.30
C GLY A 86 -45.06 -22.74 -30.43
N PRO A 87 -46.04 -23.37 -29.74
CA PRO A 87 -46.98 -22.67 -28.87
C PRO A 87 -46.28 -21.76 -27.82
N ARG A 88 -46.70 -20.52 -27.73
CA ARG A 88 -46.11 -19.44 -26.88
C ARG A 88 -44.65 -19.12 -27.23
N GLY A 89 -44.29 -19.18 -28.54
CA GLY A 89 -42.91 -18.85 -28.95
C GLY A 89 -41.86 -19.88 -28.57
N ARG A 90 -42.26 -21.14 -28.29
CA ARG A 90 -41.35 -22.23 -27.94
C ARG A 90 -40.54 -22.71 -29.13
N ILE A 91 -39.24 -22.81 -29.02
CA ILE A 91 -38.36 -23.38 -30.03
C ILE A 91 -38.57 -24.88 -30.05
N VAL A 92 -38.99 -25.42 -31.21
CA VAL A 92 -39.22 -26.84 -31.45
C VAL A 92 -38.15 -27.42 -32.40
N LYS A 93 -38.09 -28.75 -32.53
CA LYS A 93 -37.09 -29.45 -33.33
C LYS A 93 -36.96 -28.87 -34.74
N LYS A 94 -38.05 -28.60 -35.41
CA LYS A 94 -38.13 -28.06 -36.78
C LYS A 94 -37.39 -26.71 -36.93
N ASP A 95 -37.40 -25.86 -35.87
CA ASP A 95 -36.76 -24.54 -35.90
C ASP A 95 -35.25 -24.67 -35.86
N VAL A 96 -34.75 -25.60 -35.05
CA VAL A 96 -33.32 -25.92 -34.97
C VAL A 96 -32.81 -26.57 -36.25
N GLU A 97 -33.59 -27.50 -36.84
CA GLU A 97 -33.24 -28.11 -38.12
C GLU A 97 -33.20 -27.08 -39.27
N ALA A 98 -34.13 -26.13 -39.28
CA ALA A 98 -34.12 -25.01 -40.23
C ALA A 98 -32.89 -24.10 -40.03
N ALA A 99 -32.50 -23.85 -38.80
CA ALA A 99 -31.29 -23.06 -38.47
C ALA A 99 -30.01 -23.81 -38.90
N ILE A 100 -29.97 -25.15 -38.75
CA ILE A 100 -28.86 -25.98 -39.22
C ILE A 100 -28.76 -25.94 -40.76
N ALA A 101 -29.91 -26.04 -41.45
CA ALA A 101 -29.96 -26.02 -42.92
C ALA A 101 -29.63 -24.65 -43.52
N ALA A 102 -29.88 -23.56 -42.78
CA ALA A 102 -29.57 -22.19 -43.21
C ALA A 102 -28.06 -21.85 -43.09
N GLY A 103 -27.25 -22.71 -42.45
CA GLY A 103 -25.83 -22.49 -42.21
C GLY A 103 -25.57 -21.40 -41.13
N PRO A 104 -24.34 -21.19 -40.74
CA PRO A 104 -24.02 -20.17 -39.72
C PRO A 104 -24.38 -18.79 -40.28
N VAL A 105 -25.46 -18.21 -39.77
CA VAL A 105 -25.76 -16.80 -39.97
C VAL A 105 -24.61 -16.05 -39.29
N PRO A 106 -23.92 -15.10 -39.94
CA PRO A 106 -22.94 -14.30 -39.26
C PRO A 106 -23.64 -13.71 -38.03
N ALA A 107 -23.13 -14.01 -36.85
CA ALA A 107 -23.66 -13.48 -35.60
C ALA A 107 -23.84 -11.99 -35.80
N ALA A 108 -25.10 -11.51 -35.74
CA ALA A 108 -25.37 -10.09 -35.65
C ALA A 108 -24.59 -9.63 -34.45
N VAL A 109 -23.56 -8.81 -34.71
CA VAL A 109 -22.72 -8.21 -33.67
C VAL A 109 -23.68 -7.56 -32.70
N ALA A 110 -23.88 -8.15 -31.51
CA ALA A 110 -24.57 -7.50 -30.43
C ALA A 110 -23.89 -6.13 -30.30
N PRO A 111 -24.65 -5.03 -30.12
CA PRO A 111 -24.00 -3.74 -29.89
C PRO A 111 -23.02 -3.93 -28.74
N ALA A 112 -21.72 -3.88 -29.06
CA ALA A 112 -20.67 -3.87 -28.06
C ALA A 112 -21.11 -2.80 -27.07
N ILE A 113 -21.32 -3.19 -25.82
CA ILE A 113 -21.35 -2.26 -24.71
C ILE A 113 -20.11 -1.41 -24.96
N ALA A 114 -20.33 -0.12 -25.26
CA ALA A 114 -19.26 0.81 -25.55
C ALA A 114 -18.26 0.70 -24.40
N GLY A 115 -17.22 -0.09 -24.61
CA GLY A 115 -16.02 -0.03 -23.81
C GLY A 115 -15.66 1.44 -23.81
N GLY A 116 -15.42 2.02 -22.65
CA GLY A 116 -14.99 3.40 -22.54
C GLY A 116 -13.92 3.66 -23.60
N PRO A 117 -13.75 4.89 -24.07
CA PRO A 117 -12.98 5.19 -25.26
C PRO A 117 -11.63 4.50 -25.16
N THR A 118 -11.42 3.52 -26.03
CA THR A 118 -10.08 2.98 -26.26
C THR A 118 -9.23 4.21 -26.58
N PRO A 119 -8.19 4.53 -25.80
CA PRO A 119 -7.35 5.67 -26.14
C PRO A 119 -6.95 5.46 -27.60
N ALA A 120 -7.32 6.38 -28.47
CA ALA A 120 -6.80 6.40 -29.83
C ALA A 120 -5.27 6.32 -29.69
N PRO A 121 -4.57 5.56 -30.56
CA PRO A 121 -3.13 5.64 -30.61
C PRO A 121 -2.83 7.14 -30.70
N ALA A 122 -2.04 7.65 -29.75
CA ALA A 122 -1.65 9.05 -29.76
C ALA A 122 -0.89 9.28 -31.06
N GLY A 123 -1.64 9.66 -32.09
CA GLY A 123 -1.05 10.24 -33.29
C GLY A 123 -0.28 11.46 -32.84
N ASP A 124 0.77 11.80 -33.57
CA ASP A 124 1.63 12.93 -33.25
C ASP A 124 0.78 14.14 -32.85
N LEU A 125 0.82 14.50 -31.58
CA LEU A 125 0.09 15.66 -31.10
C LEU A 125 0.77 16.90 -31.66
N PRO A 126 0.07 17.78 -32.39
CA PRO A 126 0.67 18.98 -32.97
C PRO A 126 1.37 19.80 -31.89
N GLY A 127 2.64 20.15 -32.13
CA GLY A 127 3.42 20.94 -31.19
C GLY A 127 4.15 20.16 -30.09
N MET A 128 4.04 18.83 -30.05
CA MET A 128 4.85 18.00 -29.16
C MET A 128 6.24 17.74 -29.75
N PRO A 129 7.31 17.70 -28.93
CA PRO A 129 8.65 17.32 -29.39
C PRO A 129 8.68 15.86 -29.87
N GLY A 130 9.65 15.56 -30.75
CA GLY A 130 9.89 14.17 -31.19
C GLY A 130 10.16 13.24 -30.02
N TYR A 131 9.74 11.99 -30.12
CA TYR A 131 9.88 10.96 -29.06
C TYR A 131 10.28 9.60 -29.65
N ASP A 132 10.93 8.79 -28.82
CA ASP A 132 11.21 7.40 -29.13
C ASP A 132 10.12 6.51 -28.51
N ALA A 133 9.38 5.78 -29.35
CA ALA A 133 8.36 4.84 -28.89
C ALA A 133 9.00 3.51 -28.45
N ILE A 134 9.09 3.25 -27.16
CA ILE A 134 9.61 1.99 -26.61
C ILE A 134 8.44 1.06 -26.28
N PRO A 135 8.31 -0.09 -26.97
CA PRO A 135 7.24 -1.05 -26.71
C PRO A 135 7.28 -1.57 -25.27
N HIS A 136 6.10 -1.66 -24.64
CA HIS A 136 5.99 -2.19 -23.29
C HIS A 136 6.28 -3.70 -23.26
N SER A 137 7.17 -4.13 -22.36
CA SER A 137 7.35 -5.54 -22.04
C SER A 137 6.07 -6.11 -21.39
N MET A 138 5.92 -7.44 -21.40
CA MET A 138 4.79 -8.13 -20.73
C MET A 138 4.77 -7.83 -19.23
N MET A 139 5.94 -7.76 -18.60
CA MET A 139 6.09 -7.37 -17.19
C MET A 139 5.55 -5.96 -16.96
N ARG A 140 5.95 -4.96 -17.77
CA ARG A 140 5.48 -3.58 -17.63
C ARG A 140 3.97 -3.47 -17.82
N LYS A 141 3.38 -4.19 -18.78
CA LYS A 141 1.93 -4.25 -18.97
C LYS A 141 1.21 -4.82 -17.72
N THR A 142 1.76 -5.87 -17.13
CA THR A 142 1.21 -6.48 -15.91
C THR A 142 1.30 -5.54 -14.72
N ILE A 143 2.45 -4.89 -14.52
CA ILE A 143 2.64 -3.89 -13.46
C ILE A 143 1.64 -2.73 -13.63
N ALA A 144 1.55 -2.15 -14.83
CA ALA A 144 0.64 -1.05 -15.11
C ALA A 144 -0.80 -1.40 -14.78
N ARG A 145 -1.29 -2.56 -15.23
CA ARG A 145 -2.64 -3.04 -14.92
C ARG A 145 -2.86 -3.18 -13.41
N ARG A 146 -1.98 -3.89 -12.70
CA ARG A 146 -2.12 -4.14 -11.25
C ARG A 146 -2.09 -2.86 -10.42
N LEU A 147 -1.16 -1.94 -10.73
CA LEU A 147 -1.05 -0.68 -10.00
C LEU A 147 -2.25 0.24 -10.28
N THR A 148 -2.73 0.28 -11.52
CA THR A 148 -3.96 1.02 -11.88
C THR A 148 -5.17 0.45 -11.15
N GLU A 149 -5.35 -0.87 -11.16
CA GLU A 149 -6.42 -1.56 -10.43
C GLU A 149 -6.35 -1.23 -8.93
N SER A 150 -5.18 -1.36 -8.32
CA SER A 150 -4.99 -1.03 -6.90
C SER A 150 -5.41 0.40 -6.56
N LYS A 151 -4.98 1.38 -7.36
CA LYS A 151 -5.30 2.79 -7.12
C LYS A 151 -6.77 3.15 -7.38
N GLN A 152 -7.44 2.42 -8.27
CA GLN A 152 -8.85 2.65 -8.59
C GLN A 152 -9.80 1.95 -7.63
N THR A 153 -9.41 0.80 -7.06
CA THR A 153 -10.31 -0.05 -6.26
C THR A 153 -10.06 0.05 -4.75
N ALA A 154 -8.83 0.26 -4.31
CA ALA A 154 -8.49 0.39 -2.90
C ALA A 154 -8.42 1.86 -2.49
N PRO A 155 -9.29 2.35 -1.59
CA PRO A 155 -9.19 3.69 -1.04
C PRO A 155 -7.99 3.76 -0.08
N HIS A 156 -6.86 4.25 -0.61
CA HIS A 156 -5.62 4.35 0.16
C HIS A 156 -5.72 5.42 1.23
N PHE A 157 -5.39 5.05 2.47
CA PHE A 157 -5.17 5.94 3.60
C PHE A 157 -3.72 5.80 4.08
N TYR A 158 -3.11 6.88 4.53
CA TYR A 158 -1.67 6.93 4.81
C TYR A 158 -1.43 7.37 6.25
N LEU A 159 -0.53 6.65 6.95
CA LEU A 159 -0.07 7.00 8.29
C LEU A 159 1.46 7.05 8.28
N THR A 160 2.03 8.14 8.76
CA THR A 160 3.47 8.34 8.77
C THR A 160 3.97 8.52 10.19
N VAL A 161 5.08 7.88 10.51
CA VAL A 161 5.80 8.05 11.77
C VAL A 161 7.30 8.21 11.51
N ASP A 162 7.93 8.99 12.36
CA ASP A 162 9.37 9.08 12.46
C ASP A 162 9.87 8.13 13.55
N CYS A 163 10.81 7.26 13.20
CA CYS A 163 11.44 6.30 14.10
C CYS A 163 12.90 6.69 14.32
N ARG A 164 13.31 6.82 15.58
CA ARG A 164 14.72 7.00 15.93
C ARG A 164 15.40 5.64 15.90
N ILE A 165 16.43 5.50 15.07
CA ILE A 165 17.04 4.18 14.79
C ILE A 165 18.45 4.01 15.36
N ASP A 166 18.93 4.92 16.22
CA ASP A 166 20.28 4.84 16.78
C ASP A 166 20.51 3.53 17.53
N GLU A 167 19.61 3.14 18.43
CA GLU A 167 19.66 1.88 19.18
C GLU A 167 19.62 0.66 18.27
N LEU A 168 18.81 0.72 17.20
CA LEU A 168 18.72 -0.35 16.20
C LEU A 168 20.03 -0.52 15.43
N LEU A 169 20.68 0.58 15.06
CA LEU A 169 21.98 0.55 14.37
C LEU A 169 23.06 0.01 15.28
N ASP A 170 23.06 0.38 16.54
CA ASP A 170 23.99 -0.11 17.55
C ASP A 170 23.81 -1.61 17.84
N LEU A 171 22.55 -2.06 18.02
CA LEU A 171 22.24 -3.47 18.16
C LEU A 171 22.71 -4.26 16.94
N ARG A 172 22.40 -3.79 15.72
CA ARG A 172 22.86 -4.43 14.48
C ARG A 172 24.40 -4.55 14.44
N LYS A 173 25.10 -3.47 14.81
CA LYS A 173 26.57 -3.46 14.84
C LYS A 173 27.11 -4.51 15.82
N LYS A 174 26.55 -4.59 17.03
CA LYS A 174 26.93 -5.59 18.06
C LYS A 174 26.66 -7.02 17.59
N LEU A 175 25.48 -7.28 17.01
CA LEU A 175 25.12 -8.61 16.50
C LEU A 175 26.04 -9.03 15.35
N ASN A 176 26.34 -8.14 14.42
CA ASN A 176 27.23 -8.41 13.29
C ASN A 176 28.70 -8.59 13.70
N ALA A 177 29.15 -7.91 14.76
CA ALA A 177 30.52 -8.07 15.27
C ALA A 177 30.76 -9.47 15.87
N ASN A 178 29.70 -10.11 16.38
CA ASN A 178 29.76 -11.45 16.99
C ASN A 178 29.29 -12.56 16.03
N ALA A 179 28.94 -12.22 14.79
CA ALA A 179 28.46 -13.17 13.80
C ALA A 179 29.59 -13.72 12.96
N ASN A 180 29.63 -15.06 12.79
CA ASN A 180 30.62 -15.73 11.94
C ASN A 180 30.05 -16.07 10.54
N ASP A 181 28.75 -16.29 10.42
CA ASP A 181 28.09 -16.90 9.26
C ASP A 181 26.88 -16.14 8.72
N TYR A 182 26.57 -14.95 9.28
CA TYR A 182 25.51 -14.07 8.79
C TYR A 182 25.90 -12.59 8.91
N LYS A 183 25.20 -11.73 8.18
CA LYS A 183 25.36 -10.28 8.27
C LYS A 183 23.99 -9.62 8.16
N LEU A 184 23.49 -9.14 9.29
CA LEU A 184 22.19 -8.48 9.37
C LEU A 184 22.21 -7.11 8.67
N SER A 185 21.22 -6.87 7.86
CA SER A 185 20.89 -5.57 7.30
C SER A 185 19.87 -4.83 8.19
N VAL A 186 19.70 -3.52 7.99
CA VAL A 186 18.61 -2.77 8.62
C VAL A 186 17.25 -3.32 8.18
N ASN A 187 17.15 -3.74 6.91
CA ASN A 187 15.92 -4.29 6.36
C ASN A 187 15.47 -5.57 7.07
N ASP A 188 16.40 -6.44 7.50
CA ASP A 188 16.06 -7.67 8.23
C ASP A 188 15.41 -7.35 9.60
N LEU A 189 15.90 -6.30 10.26
CA LEU A 189 15.32 -5.81 11.52
C LEU A 189 13.94 -5.17 11.29
N ILE A 190 13.76 -4.42 10.20
CA ILE A 190 12.46 -3.86 9.81
C ILE A 190 11.44 -4.97 9.50
N ILE A 191 11.83 -6.01 8.78
CA ILE A 191 10.99 -7.18 8.50
C ILE A 191 10.56 -7.84 9.81
N ARG A 192 11.50 -8.05 10.73
CA ARG A 192 11.19 -8.64 12.03
C ARG A 192 10.24 -7.78 12.85
N ALA A 193 10.48 -6.46 12.91
CA ALA A 193 9.61 -5.52 13.61
C ALA A 193 8.18 -5.51 13.02
N ALA A 194 8.07 -5.46 11.71
CA ALA A 194 6.77 -5.50 11.02
C ALA A 194 6.04 -6.84 11.28
N ALA A 195 6.75 -7.97 11.25
CA ALA A 195 6.18 -9.27 11.52
C ALA A 195 5.62 -9.39 12.94
N LEU A 196 6.37 -8.90 13.93
CA LEU A 196 5.91 -8.89 15.32
C LEU A 196 4.75 -7.89 15.53
N ALA A 197 4.80 -6.73 14.91
CA ALA A 197 3.71 -5.75 14.98
C ALA A 197 2.41 -6.31 14.37
N LEU A 198 2.47 -7.03 13.25
CA LEU A 198 1.30 -7.69 12.64
C LEU A 198 0.78 -8.86 13.49
N LYS A 199 1.64 -9.52 14.26
CA LYS A 199 1.23 -10.55 15.22
C LYS A 199 0.50 -9.93 16.42
N GLU A 200 0.92 -8.75 16.87
CA GLU A 200 0.31 -8.04 18.00
C GLU A 200 -0.98 -7.30 17.60
N VAL A 201 -1.06 -6.84 16.34
CA VAL A 201 -2.24 -6.17 15.76
C VAL A 201 -2.71 -6.96 14.54
N PRO A 202 -3.37 -8.11 14.72
CA PRO A 202 -3.75 -9.02 13.64
C PRO A 202 -4.77 -8.41 12.68
N GLU A 203 -5.54 -7.41 13.09
CA GLU A 203 -6.48 -6.68 12.25
C GLU A 203 -5.78 -5.94 11.10
N ALA A 204 -4.50 -5.57 11.27
CA ALA A 204 -3.69 -4.97 10.20
C ALA A 204 -3.19 -6.01 9.18
N ASN A 205 -3.26 -7.32 9.51
CA ASN A 205 -2.86 -8.42 8.63
C ASN A 205 -4.08 -9.01 7.90
N ALA A 206 -4.78 -8.20 7.14
CA ALA A 206 -6.05 -8.56 6.52
C ALA A 206 -6.13 -8.08 5.06
N SER A 207 -7.09 -8.64 4.32
CA SER A 207 -7.31 -8.36 2.90
C SER A 207 -8.79 -8.20 2.60
N TRP A 208 -9.11 -7.30 1.66
CA TRP A 208 -10.47 -7.11 1.17
C TRP A 208 -10.81 -8.13 0.08
N PHE A 209 -11.95 -8.80 0.23
CA PHE A 209 -12.61 -9.58 -0.81
C PHE A 209 -14.08 -9.15 -0.88
N GLU A 210 -14.75 -9.39 -2.00
CA GLU A 210 -16.14 -8.95 -2.19
C GLU A 210 -17.12 -9.58 -1.20
N ASP A 211 -16.83 -10.81 -0.76
CA ASP A 211 -17.66 -11.59 0.15
C ASP A 211 -17.34 -11.36 1.64
N ALA A 212 -16.08 -11.01 1.96
CA ALA A 212 -15.62 -10.83 3.35
C ALA A 212 -14.25 -10.17 3.45
N VAL A 213 -13.94 -9.58 4.60
CA VAL A 213 -12.56 -9.29 5.00
C VAL A 213 -11.92 -10.58 5.49
N ARG A 214 -10.77 -10.94 4.93
CA ARG A 214 -10.00 -12.12 5.35
C ARG A 214 -8.84 -11.70 6.23
N MET A 215 -8.87 -12.11 7.48
CA MET A 215 -7.76 -11.97 8.43
C MET A 215 -6.85 -13.18 8.31
N TRP A 216 -5.55 -12.94 8.15
CA TRP A 216 -4.57 -14.01 7.93
C TRP A 216 -4.01 -14.52 9.26
N HIS A 217 -3.88 -15.84 9.40
CA HIS A 217 -3.32 -16.46 10.61
C HIS A 217 -1.80 -16.45 10.66
N THR A 218 -1.14 -16.25 9.51
CA THR A 218 0.32 -16.16 9.38
C THR A 218 0.70 -14.82 8.81
N VAL A 219 1.92 -14.37 9.12
CA VAL A 219 2.46 -13.12 8.58
C VAL A 219 3.46 -13.44 7.48
N ASP A 220 3.03 -13.28 6.24
CA ASP A 220 3.82 -13.51 5.04
C ASP A 220 4.24 -12.16 4.42
N ILE A 221 5.49 -11.75 4.65
CA ILE A 221 5.98 -10.43 4.25
C ILE A 221 6.62 -10.47 2.87
N SER A 222 6.01 -9.75 1.93
CA SER A 222 6.56 -9.47 0.60
C SER A 222 7.53 -8.29 0.66
N VAL A 223 8.74 -8.45 0.17
CA VAL A 223 9.76 -7.39 0.17
C VAL A 223 10.08 -6.95 -1.25
N ALA A 224 9.91 -5.66 -1.54
CA ALA A 224 10.19 -5.13 -2.86
C ALA A 224 11.69 -5.20 -3.21
N VAL A 225 12.02 -5.92 -4.27
CA VAL A 225 13.39 -6.08 -4.81
C VAL A 225 13.43 -5.54 -6.23
N ALA A 226 14.31 -4.56 -6.48
CA ALA A 226 14.56 -4.05 -7.81
C ALA A 226 15.31 -5.09 -8.65
N ILE A 227 14.82 -5.32 -9.88
CA ILE A 227 15.41 -6.19 -10.88
C ILE A 227 15.52 -5.45 -12.20
N GLU A 228 16.24 -6.01 -13.17
CA GLU A 228 16.30 -5.43 -14.51
C GLU A 228 14.90 -5.41 -15.15
N GLY A 229 14.48 -4.24 -15.58
CA GLY A 229 13.17 -4.02 -16.22
C GLY A 229 11.98 -3.88 -15.28
N GLY A 230 12.15 -3.93 -13.93
CA GLY A 230 11.04 -3.76 -13.00
C GLY A 230 11.33 -4.04 -11.54
N LEU A 231 10.33 -4.56 -10.86
CA LEU A 231 10.35 -4.89 -9.44
C LEU A 231 9.62 -6.23 -9.24
N ILE A 232 10.13 -7.06 -8.34
CA ILE A 232 9.49 -8.28 -7.87
C ILE A 232 9.45 -8.28 -6.34
N THR A 233 8.49 -8.98 -5.76
CA THR A 233 8.24 -8.97 -4.31
C THR A 233 8.35 -10.39 -3.73
N PRO A 234 9.58 -10.95 -3.55
CA PRO A 234 9.74 -12.22 -2.85
C PRO A 234 9.15 -12.18 -1.44
N ILE A 235 8.68 -13.33 -0.98
CA ILE A 235 7.90 -13.47 0.25
C ILE A 235 8.67 -14.24 1.30
N ILE A 236 8.82 -13.66 2.49
CA ILE A 236 9.25 -14.36 3.69
C ILE A 236 7.99 -14.86 4.40
N ARG A 237 7.78 -16.18 4.37
CA ARG A 237 6.59 -16.78 4.93
C ARG A 237 6.72 -17.03 6.42
N GLY A 238 5.63 -16.84 7.19
CA GLY A 238 5.62 -17.05 8.63
C GLY A 238 6.70 -16.23 9.34
N ALA A 239 6.89 -14.98 8.94
CA ALA A 239 7.97 -14.13 9.42
C ALA A 239 7.91 -13.88 10.93
N GLU A 240 6.72 -13.94 11.54
CA GLU A 240 6.49 -13.79 12.98
C GLU A 240 7.16 -14.90 13.82
N GLY A 241 7.34 -16.08 13.23
CA GLY A 241 8.00 -17.21 13.89
C GLY A 241 9.51 -17.30 13.64
N LYS A 242 10.07 -16.45 12.76
CA LYS A 242 11.47 -16.53 12.33
C LYS A 242 12.37 -15.57 13.11
N GLY A 243 13.53 -16.06 13.56
CA GLY A 243 14.57 -15.20 14.12
C GLY A 243 15.32 -14.41 13.05
N LEU A 244 16.04 -13.36 13.45
CA LEU A 244 16.77 -12.44 12.56
C LEU A 244 17.72 -13.14 11.59
N LYS A 245 18.46 -14.18 12.04
CA LYS A 245 19.37 -14.96 11.19
C LYS A 245 18.62 -15.66 10.06
N ALA A 246 17.48 -16.28 10.38
CA ALA A 246 16.65 -16.98 9.38
C ALA A 246 16.09 -16.00 8.35
N ILE A 247 15.53 -14.87 8.81
CA ILE A 247 15.02 -13.80 7.93
C ILE A 247 16.13 -13.29 7.01
N SER A 248 17.31 -12.98 7.55
CA SER A 248 18.44 -12.45 6.77
C SER A 248 18.93 -13.44 5.71
N SER A 249 19.07 -14.72 6.08
CA SER A 249 19.53 -15.76 5.14
C SER A 249 18.52 -16.00 4.02
N GLU A 250 17.24 -16.11 4.36
CA GLU A 250 16.14 -16.30 3.39
C GLU A 250 15.99 -15.10 2.47
N MET A 251 16.00 -13.87 3.03
CA MET A 251 15.90 -12.64 2.24
C MET A 251 17.06 -12.51 1.25
N LYS A 252 18.28 -12.86 1.67
CA LYS A 252 19.47 -12.84 0.80
C LYS A 252 19.32 -13.81 -0.36
N ASP A 253 18.96 -15.07 -0.09
CA ASP A 253 18.76 -16.10 -1.12
C ASP A 253 17.65 -15.67 -2.10
N LEU A 254 16.50 -15.25 -1.58
CA LEU A 254 15.38 -14.78 -2.40
C LEU A 254 15.79 -13.59 -3.28
N ALA A 255 16.51 -12.61 -2.73
CA ALA A 255 16.94 -11.43 -3.48
C ALA A 255 17.96 -11.77 -4.57
N GLU A 256 18.90 -12.70 -4.32
CA GLU A 256 19.88 -13.17 -5.30
C GLU A 256 19.18 -13.90 -6.46
N ARG A 257 18.25 -14.82 -6.14
CA ARG A 257 17.47 -15.55 -7.15
C ARG A 257 16.50 -14.65 -7.91
N ALA A 258 15.94 -13.64 -7.24
CA ALA A 258 15.08 -12.62 -7.89
C ALA A 258 15.82 -11.89 -9.01
N ARG A 259 17.04 -11.42 -8.76
CA ARG A 259 17.84 -10.64 -9.74
C ARG A 259 18.21 -11.44 -10.99
N VAL A 260 18.33 -12.76 -10.87
CA VAL A 260 18.63 -13.65 -12.00
C VAL A 260 17.38 -14.36 -12.57
N GLY A 261 16.18 -13.96 -12.14
CA GLY A 261 14.91 -14.49 -12.65
C GLY A 261 14.64 -15.96 -12.31
N LYS A 262 15.18 -16.46 -11.17
CA LYS A 262 15.08 -17.87 -10.75
C LYS A 262 14.11 -18.10 -9.58
N LEU A 263 13.21 -17.17 -9.30
CA LEU A 263 12.17 -17.39 -8.29
C LEU A 263 11.04 -18.25 -8.88
N ALA A 264 10.55 -19.19 -8.10
CA ALA A 264 9.32 -19.91 -8.41
C ALA A 264 8.10 -19.01 -8.17
N PRO A 265 6.98 -19.18 -8.89
CA PRO A 265 5.78 -18.35 -8.71
C PRO A 265 5.29 -18.26 -7.26
N GLU A 266 5.39 -19.33 -6.50
CA GLU A 266 4.97 -19.43 -5.11
C GLU A 266 5.81 -18.53 -4.18
N GLU A 267 7.02 -18.15 -4.61
CA GLU A 267 7.93 -17.34 -3.81
C GLU A 267 7.67 -15.82 -3.92
N TYR A 268 6.85 -15.40 -4.90
CA TYR A 268 6.50 -13.98 -5.09
C TYR A 268 5.00 -13.73 -5.31
N GLN A 269 4.19 -14.79 -5.40
CA GLN A 269 2.73 -14.66 -5.48
C GLN A 269 2.09 -14.93 -4.12
N GLY A 270 1.19 -14.04 -3.71
CA GLY A 270 0.57 -14.08 -2.39
C GLY A 270 1.21 -13.08 -1.44
N GLY A 271 1.51 -13.53 -0.20
CA GLY A 271 1.91 -12.66 0.89
C GLY A 271 0.72 -11.91 1.48
N THR A 272 0.86 -11.48 2.72
CA THR A 272 -0.23 -10.82 3.47
C THR A 272 0.05 -9.34 3.70
N PHE A 273 1.32 -8.94 3.64
CA PHE A 273 1.81 -7.59 3.86
C PHE A 273 3.02 -7.31 2.97
N SER A 274 3.24 -6.05 2.61
CA SER A 274 4.41 -5.66 1.80
C SER A 274 5.30 -4.65 2.51
N ILE A 275 6.61 -4.72 2.23
CA ILE A 275 7.59 -3.70 2.60
C ILE A 275 8.29 -3.20 1.34
N SER A 276 8.34 -1.87 1.18
CA SER A 276 9.10 -1.19 0.13
C SER A 276 10.12 -0.25 0.77
N ASN A 277 11.41 -0.48 0.55
CA ASN A 277 12.48 0.30 1.14
C ASN A 277 13.26 1.05 0.06
N LEU A 278 13.20 2.39 0.09
CA LEU A 278 13.93 3.29 -0.79
C LEU A 278 15.00 4.11 -0.05
N GLY A 279 15.28 3.78 1.20
CA GLY A 279 16.29 4.48 2.01
C GLY A 279 17.69 4.43 1.41
N MET A 280 18.05 3.34 0.72
CA MET A 280 19.32 3.22 0.00
C MET A 280 19.49 4.22 -1.16
N PHE A 281 18.40 4.81 -1.64
CA PHE A 281 18.38 5.82 -2.68
C PHE A 281 18.32 7.26 -2.13
N GLY A 282 18.39 7.44 -0.81
CA GLY A 282 18.30 8.74 -0.15
C GLY A 282 16.90 9.35 -0.17
N ILE A 283 15.85 8.53 -0.37
CA ILE A 283 14.47 9.02 -0.32
C ILE A 283 14.05 9.13 1.14
N LYS A 284 13.72 10.34 1.58
CA LYS A 284 13.32 10.62 2.96
C LYS A 284 12.02 9.91 3.32
N GLU A 285 10.99 10.07 2.49
CA GLU A 285 9.66 9.48 2.70
C GLU A 285 8.95 9.29 1.34
N PHE A 286 8.05 8.33 1.27
CA PHE A 286 7.18 8.13 0.12
C PHE A 286 5.96 7.30 0.51
N SER A 287 4.89 7.40 -0.28
CA SER A 287 3.70 6.56 -0.12
C SER A 287 3.69 5.45 -1.17
N ALA A 288 3.81 4.20 -0.73
CA ALA A 288 3.78 3.06 -1.63
C ALA A 288 2.35 2.73 -2.10
N VAL A 289 2.23 2.14 -3.29
CA VAL A 289 0.97 1.61 -3.80
C VAL A 289 0.75 0.21 -3.25
N ILE A 290 -0.42 -0.04 -2.68
CA ILE A 290 -0.79 -1.36 -2.15
C ILE A 290 -0.72 -2.40 -3.27
N ASN A 291 -0.20 -3.59 -2.95
CA ASN A 291 -0.14 -4.74 -3.85
C ASN A 291 -1.31 -5.70 -3.58
N PRO A 292 -2.41 -5.63 -4.32
CA PRO A 292 -3.56 -6.50 -4.09
C PRO A 292 -3.20 -7.99 -4.20
N PRO A 293 -3.80 -8.88 -3.38
CA PRO A 293 -4.93 -8.65 -2.47
C PRO A 293 -4.54 -8.16 -1.05
N GLN A 294 -3.28 -7.80 -0.82
CA GLN A 294 -2.83 -7.32 0.49
C GLN A 294 -3.55 -6.03 0.90
N GLY A 295 -3.86 -5.89 2.18
CA GLY A 295 -4.54 -4.71 2.72
C GLY A 295 -3.60 -3.56 3.09
N ALA A 296 -2.27 -3.80 3.14
CA ALA A 296 -1.32 -2.77 3.57
C ALA A 296 0.09 -2.96 2.98
N ILE A 297 0.84 -1.86 2.93
CA ILE A 297 2.25 -1.81 2.56
C ILE A 297 2.97 -0.74 3.37
N LEU A 298 4.14 -1.09 3.89
CA LEU A 298 5.03 -0.18 4.62
C LEU A 298 6.12 0.36 3.69
N ALA A 299 6.15 1.67 3.50
CA ALA A 299 7.22 2.40 2.83
C ALA A 299 8.26 2.83 3.86
N VAL A 300 9.53 2.59 3.57
CA VAL A 300 10.67 2.88 4.46
C VAL A 300 11.62 3.85 3.77
N GLY A 301 11.82 5.01 4.40
CA GLY A 301 12.73 6.05 3.95
C GLY A 301 14.17 5.86 4.42
N ALA A 302 15.03 6.82 4.08
CA ALA A 302 16.41 6.88 4.52
C ALA A 302 16.50 7.20 6.02
N GLY A 303 17.48 6.58 6.69
CA GLY A 303 17.88 7.01 8.03
C GLY A 303 18.88 8.16 7.95
N GLU A 304 18.51 9.34 8.40
CA GLU A 304 19.33 10.55 8.30
C GLU A 304 19.51 11.20 9.67
N PRO A 305 20.69 11.79 9.96
CA PRO A 305 20.89 12.59 11.17
C PRO A 305 19.95 13.80 11.15
N GLN A 306 19.16 13.96 12.22
CA GLN A 306 18.22 15.07 12.39
C GLN A 306 18.29 15.61 13.83
N PRO A 307 17.95 16.89 14.05
CA PRO A 307 17.79 17.41 15.40
C PRO A 307 16.57 16.76 16.05
N VAL A 308 16.77 16.15 17.21
CA VAL A 308 15.74 15.48 18.00
C VAL A 308 15.75 16.02 19.42
N VAL A 309 14.62 15.87 20.14
CA VAL A 309 14.55 16.18 21.56
C VAL A 309 14.67 14.88 22.34
N VAL A 310 15.70 14.78 23.18
CA VAL A 310 15.94 13.64 24.08
C VAL A 310 16.01 14.18 25.49
N ASP A 311 15.18 13.70 26.40
CA ASP A 311 15.09 14.12 27.80
C ASP A 311 14.99 15.64 27.98
N GLY A 312 14.26 16.30 27.08
CA GLY A 312 14.06 17.75 27.09
C GLY A 312 15.22 18.60 26.51
N ALA A 313 16.29 17.97 26.03
CA ALA A 313 17.44 18.62 25.41
C ALA A 313 17.51 18.34 23.90
N LEU A 314 18.06 19.31 23.14
CA LEU A 314 18.36 19.08 21.72
C LEU A 314 19.54 18.13 21.59
N ALA A 315 19.37 17.12 20.76
CA ALA A 315 20.41 16.16 20.39
C ALA A 315 20.38 15.91 18.87
N VAL A 316 21.40 15.22 18.35
CA VAL A 316 21.38 14.69 16.99
C VAL A 316 21.03 13.20 17.10
N GLY A 317 19.98 12.78 16.42
CA GLY A 317 19.57 11.39 16.32
C GLY A 317 19.39 10.96 14.88
N THR A 318 19.57 9.70 14.59
CA THR A 318 19.28 9.14 13.26
C THR A 318 17.79 8.80 13.16
N VAL A 319 17.08 9.51 12.29
CA VAL A 319 15.63 9.37 12.12
C VAL A 319 15.33 8.74 10.78
N MET A 320 14.44 7.75 10.80
CA MET A 320 13.93 7.04 9.62
C MET A 320 12.41 7.23 9.55
N THR A 321 11.94 7.84 8.48
CA THR A 321 10.49 8.03 8.27
C THR A 321 9.89 6.78 7.62
N CYS A 322 8.80 6.28 8.22
CA CYS A 322 8.06 5.14 7.73
C CYS A 322 6.60 5.53 7.46
N THR A 323 6.10 5.21 6.27
CA THR A 323 4.71 5.49 5.86
C THR A 323 3.98 4.19 5.56
N LEU A 324 2.91 3.92 6.30
CA LEU A 324 2.00 2.83 6.07
C LEU A 324 0.90 3.28 5.11
N SER A 325 0.74 2.60 3.97
CA SER A 325 -0.42 2.75 3.09
C SER A 325 -1.37 1.59 3.36
N VAL A 326 -2.63 1.87 3.67
CA VAL A 326 -3.66 0.87 3.96
C VAL A 326 -4.86 1.00 3.04
N ASP A 327 -5.51 -0.11 2.74
CA ASP A 327 -6.85 -0.14 2.17
C ASP A 327 -7.85 0.17 3.27
N HIS A 328 -8.44 1.37 3.23
CA HIS A 328 -9.33 1.85 4.29
C HIS A 328 -10.64 1.07 4.43
N ARG A 329 -10.93 0.16 3.51
CA ARG A 329 -12.05 -0.79 3.65
C ARG A 329 -11.74 -1.92 4.63
N VAL A 330 -10.45 -2.19 4.89
CA VAL A 330 -9.96 -3.30 5.71
C VAL A 330 -9.32 -2.79 7.00
N VAL A 331 -8.44 -1.80 6.87
CA VAL A 331 -7.66 -1.25 7.98
C VAL A 331 -8.08 0.20 8.17
N ASP A 332 -8.74 0.49 9.28
CA ASP A 332 -9.10 1.85 9.65
C ASP A 332 -7.93 2.62 10.29
N GLY A 333 -8.17 3.91 10.58
CA GLY A 333 -7.14 4.78 11.15
C GLY A 333 -6.65 4.31 12.54
N ALA A 334 -7.52 3.73 13.36
CA ALA A 334 -7.17 3.26 14.70
C ALA A 334 -6.29 1.99 14.64
N VAL A 335 -6.67 1.02 13.81
CA VAL A 335 -5.89 -0.21 13.58
C VAL A 335 -4.53 0.12 12.97
N GLY A 336 -4.50 0.98 11.95
CA GLY A 336 -3.24 1.40 11.33
C GLY A 336 -2.34 2.16 12.31
N ALA A 337 -2.89 3.03 13.16
CA ALA A 337 -2.14 3.75 14.19
C ALA A 337 -1.60 2.78 15.27
N ALA A 338 -2.39 1.81 15.72
CA ALA A 338 -1.94 0.78 16.66
C ALA A 338 -0.76 -0.02 16.10
N PHE A 339 -0.86 -0.47 14.83
CA PHE A 339 0.24 -1.14 14.14
C PHE A 339 1.51 -0.27 14.10
N MET A 340 1.38 1.00 13.69
CA MET A 340 2.52 1.91 13.59
C MET A 340 3.13 2.22 14.95
N GLN A 341 2.35 2.27 16.01
CA GLN A 341 2.83 2.47 17.39
C GLN A 341 3.67 1.27 17.85
N VAL A 342 3.17 0.05 17.67
CA VAL A 342 3.92 -1.17 18.00
C VAL A 342 5.18 -1.27 17.16
N PHE A 343 5.08 -1.08 15.85
CA PHE A 343 6.23 -1.09 14.93
C PHE A 343 7.30 -0.08 15.36
N LYS A 344 6.92 1.18 15.62
CA LYS A 344 7.83 2.23 16.10
C LYS A 344 8.50 1.82 17.40
N GLY A 345 7.75 1.30 18.37
CA GLY A 345 8.28 0.85 19.65
C GLY A 345 9.33 -0.27 19.50
N LEU A 346 9.12 -1.20 18.55
CA LEU A 346 10.08 -2.28 18.25
C LEU A 346 11.35 -1.76 17.52
N ILE A 347 11.22 -0.73 16.70
CA ILE A 347 12.36 -0.10 16.01
C ILE A 347 13.20 0.73 16.98
N GLU A 348 12.56 1.49 17.86
CA GLU A 348 13.25 2.38 18.84
C GLU A 348 13.81 1.60 20.04
N GLU A 349 13.19 0.46 20.41
CA GLU A 349 13.63 -0.43 21.47
C GLU A 349 13.90 -1.85 20.93
N PRO A 350 14.92 -2.05 20.07
CA PRO A 350 15.05 -3.25 19.24
C PRO A 350 15.36 -4.53 20.04
N LEU A 351 15.76 -4.43 21.29
CA LEU A 351 15.91 -5.59 22.19
C LEU A 351 14.59 -6.36 22.38
N LYS A 352 13.44 -5.69 22.30
CA LYS A 352 12.11 -6.30 22.36
C LYS A 352 11.87 -7.32 21.23
N MET A 353 12.57 -7.17 20.10
CA MET A 353 12.44 -8.11 18.97
C MET A 353 13.15 -9.45 19.22
N LEU A 354 13.99 -9.54 20.24
CA LEU A 354 14.75 -10.74 20.58
C LEU A 354 14.02 -11.65 21.58
N LEU A 355 12.96 -11.13 22.19
CA LEU A 355 12.10 -11.85 23.13
C LEU A 355 10.94 -12.54 22.40
#